data_c445d0cf50a8858b6699074ccf2512bb
#
_entry.id   c445d0cf50a8858b6699074ccf2512bb
#
_cell.length_a   1.000
_cell.length_b   1.000
_cell.length_c   1.000
_cell.angle_alpha   90.00
_cell.angle_beta   90.00
_cell.angle_gamma   90.00
#
_symmetry.space_group_name_H-M   'P 1'
#
loop_
_entity.id
_entity.type
_entity.pdbx_description
1 polymer ?
#
loop_
_entity_poly.entity_id
_entity_poly.type
_entity_poly.pdbx_seq_one_letter_code
_entity_poly.pdbx_strand_id
1 'polypeptide(L)'
;MPGTELFGAEERKEIEDVLSTGIMFRYNHDAQRNNIWKAKDFENEVKKINGAKYALAVSNGSAAILAALAASGIGAGDEVICPPFTYIATIEAVLMLGALPVFAEIDETLCLSATGIK
;
A
#
# COMPACT_ATOMS: atom_id res chain seq x y z
N MET A 1 -6.30 17.23 -4.24
CA MET A 1 -6.22 16.04 -3.37
C MET A 1 -6.38 16.49 -1.93
N PRO A 2 -7.15 15.79 -1.10
CA PRO A 2 -7.21 16.11 0.33
C PRO A 2 -5.81 16.02 0.95
N GLY A 3 -5.48 16.96 1.83
CA GLY A 3 -4.20 17.00 2.54
C GLY A 3 -3.12 17.89 1.93
N THR A 4 -3.32 18.41 0.71
CA THR A 4 -2.33 19.32 0.10
C THR A 4 -2.22 20.64 0.87
N GLU A 5 -3.26 21.03 1.56
CA GLU A 5 -3.31 22.19 2.46
C GLU A 5 -2.43 22.04 3.70
N LEU A 6 -2.06 20.80 4.05
CA LEU A 6 -1.18 20.49 5.17
C LEU A 6 0.30 20.43 4.77
N PHE A 7 0.59 20.54 3.47
CA PHE A 7 1.97 20.45 2.98
C PHE A 7 2.75 21.74 3.29
N GLY A 8 3.64 21.67 4.25
CA GLY A 8 4.32 22.85 4.82
C GLY A 8 5.84 22.71 4.94
N ALA A 9 6.37 23.36 5.95
CA ALA A 9 7.81 23.38 6.22
C ALA A 9 8.34 22.03 6.71
N GLU A 10 7.51 21.28 7.43
CA GLU A 10 7.88 19.96 7.97
C GLU A 10 8.11 18.95 6.85
N GLU A 11 7.17 18.85 5.91
CA GLU A 11 7.29 17.97 4.75
C GLU A 11 8.46 18.35 3.85
N ARG A 12 8.69 19.67 3.67
CA ARG A 12 9.86 20.15 2.92
C ARG A 12 11.15 19.71 3.56
N LYS A 13 11.27 19.83 4.89
CA LYS A 13 12.44 19.40 5.63
C LYS A 13 12.70 17.91 5.45
N GLU A 14 11.66 17.07 5.55
CA GLU A 14 11.79 15.63 5.36
C GLU A 14 12.34 15.26 3.96
N ILE A 15 11.88 15.98 2.93
CA ILE A 15 12.37 15.81 1.56
C ILE A 15 13.81 16.28 1.42
N GLU A 16 14.13 17.47 1.95
CA GLU A 16 15.48 18.05 1.89
C GLU A 16 16.52 17.19 2.62
N ASP A 17 16.15 16.59 3.74
CA ASP A 17 16.99 15.64 4.47
C ASP A 17 17.40 14.45 3.56
N VAL A 18 16.47 13.90 2.80
CA VAL A 18 16.76 12.82 1.85
C VAL A 18 17.64 13.31 0.70
N LEU A 19 17.29 14.46 0.11
CA LEU A 19 18.05 15.05 -0.99
C LEU A 19 19.50 15.35 -0.60
N SER A 20 19.75 15.79 0.64
CA SER A 20 21.08 16.08 1.16
C SER A 20 22.01 14.86 1.21
N THR A 21 21.43 13.65 1.29
CA THR A 21 22.22 12.40 1.25
C THR A 21 22.61 12.00 -0.17
N GLY A 22 21.90 12.47 -1.18
CA GLY A 22 21.99 12.00 -2.57
C GLY A 22 21.49 10.58 -2.79
N ILE A 23 20.92 9.92 -1.77
CA ILE A 23 20.49 8.52 -1.82
C ILE A 23 18.97 8.42 -1.89
N MET A 24 18.47 8.17 -3.09
CA MET A 24 17.02 8.03 -3.39
C MET A 24 16.51 6.58 -3.33
N PHE A 25 17.37 5.63 -2.99
CA PHE A 25 17.04 4.21 -2.93
C PHE A 25 16.56 3.82 -1.53
N ARG A 26 15.67 2.83 -1.44
CA ARG A 26 15.18 2.29 -0.18
C ARG A 26 16.22 1.50 0.59
N TYR A 27 17.18 0.87 -0.10
CA TYR A 27 18.17 -0.06 0.43
C TYR A 27 19.59 0.42 0.23
N ASN A 28 20.53 -0.14 1.01
CA ASN A 28 21.97 0.07 0.93
C ASN A 28 22.43 1.51 1.22
N HIS A 29 23.72 1.75 1.03
CA HIS A 29 24.40 3.05 1.19
C HIS A 29 24.37 3.59 2.62
N ASP A 30 24.48 2.70 3.63
CA ASP A 30 24.39 3.06 5.05
C ASP A 30 25.34 4.19 5.44
N ALA A 31 26.61 4.15 4.96
CA ALA A 31 27.60 5.15 5.28
C ALA A 31 27.29 6.55 4.74
N GLN A 32 26.61 6.64 3.57
CA GLN A 32 26.29 7.92 2.94
C GLN A 32 24.97 8.51 3.44
N ARG A 33 24.11 7.71 4.08
CA ARG A 33 22.77 8.13 4.52
C ARG A 33 22.76 9.01 5.76
N ASN A 34 23.85 9.12 6.49
CA ASN A 34 23.90 9.88 7.75
C ASN A 34 22.76 9.54 8.73
N ASN A 35 22.37 8.26 8.79
CA ASN A 35 21.22 7.75 9.54
C ASN A 35 19.83 8.27 9.08
N ILE A 36 19.73 8.83 7.89
CA ILE A 36 18.44 9.31 7.32
C ILE A 36 17.76 8.17 6.56
N TRP A 37 16.71 7.61 7.16
CA TRP A 37 15.98 6.44 6.66
C TRP A 37 14.46 6.66 6.63
N LYS A 38 13.98 7.74 6.04
CA LYS A 38 12.59 8.20 6.12
C LYS A 38 11.56 7.12 5.81
N ALA A 39 11.76 6.32 4.75
CA ALA A 39 10.85 5.21 4.43
C ALA A 39 10.83 4.13 5.52
N LYS A 40 11.99 3.80 6.10
CA LYS A 40 12.10 2.82 7.20
C LYS A 40 11.47 3.36 8.49
N ASP A 41 11.65 4.64 8.76
CA ASP A 41 11.04 5.30 9.92
C ASP A 41 9.53 5.31 9.79
N PHE A 42 9.00 5.65 8.62
CA PHE A 42 7.58 5.54 8.30
C PHE A 42 7.04 4.12 8.52
N GLU A 43 7.70 3.09 7.99
CA GLU A 43 7.32 1.69 8.19
C GLU A 43 7.28 1.32 9.68
N ASN A 44 8.25 1.80 10.46
CA ASN A 44 8.30 1.54 11.89
C ASN A 44 7.13 2.20 12.64
N GLU A 45 6.77 3.43 12.28
CA GLU A 45 5.61 4.11 12.88
C GLU A 45 4.30 3.41 12.50
N VAL A 46 4.12 3.02 11.25
CA VAL A 46 2.94 2.24 10.80
C VAL A 46 2.83 0.93 11.58
N LYS A 47 3.93 0.22 11.81
CA LYS A 47 3.94 -1.00 12.65
C LYS A 47 3.46 -0.71 14.07
N LYS A 48 3.94 0.36 14.70
CA LYS A 48 3.53 0.72 16.06
C LYS A 48 2.04 1.04 16.15
N ILE A 49 1.54 1.88 15.23
CA ILE A 49 0.15 2.32 15.23
C ILE A 49 -0.80 1.13 15.04
N ASN A 50 -0.46 0.18 14.18
CA ASN A 50 -1.32 -0.94 13.82
C ASN A 50 -1.04 -2.22 14.62
N GLY A 51 -0.02 -2.24 15.49
CA GLY A 51 0.41 -3.46 16.18
C GLY A 51 0.93 -4.55 15.24
N ALA A 52 1.33 -4.18 14.03
CA ALA A 52 1.78 -5.12 13.01
C ALA A 52 3.24 -5.54 13.23
N LYS A 53 3.56 -6.80 12.95
CA LYS A 53 4.93 -7.30 13.03
C LYS A 53 5.82 -6.75 11.91
N TYR A 54 5.25 -6.57 10.73
CA TYR A 54 5.95 -6.10 9.53
C TYR A 54 5.15 -4.98 8.85
N ALA A 55 5.85 -4.08 8.21
CA ALA A 55 5.30 -3.10 7.28
C ALA A 55 6.31 -2.86 6.16
N LEU A 56 5.82 -2.65 4.97
CA LEU A 56 6.62 -2.31 3.79
C LEU A 56 5.94 -1.18 3.04
N ALA A 57 6.63 -0.06 2.90
CA ALA A 57 6.16 1.04 2.07
C ALA A 57 6.39 0.72 0.59
N VAL A 58 5.36 0.93 -0.21
CA VAL A 58 5.38 0.80 -1.66
C VAL A 58 4.97 2.12 -2.31
N SER A 59 5.09 2.24 -3.63
CA SER A 59 4.92 3.51 -4.35
C SER A 59 3.50 4.10 -4.26
N ASN A 60 2.49 3.27 -4.10
CA ASN A 60 1.08 3.69 -4.03
C ASN A 60 0.18 2.54 -3.54
N GLY A 61 -1.11 2.84 -3.30
CA GLY A 61 -2.10 1.88 -2.82
C GLY A 61 -2.38 0.73 -3.79
N SER A 62 -2.36 0.97 -5.09
CA SER A 62 -2.53 -0.11 -6.09
C SER A 62 -1.40 -1.13 -6.01
N ALA A 63 -0.16 -0.65 -5.90
CA ALA A 63 1.00 -1.52 -5.70
C ALA A 63 0.93 -2.28 -4.36
N ALA A 64 0.33 -1.67 -3.33
CA ALA A 64 0.14 -2.33 -2.03
C ALA A 64 -0.83 -3.51 -2.14
N ILE A 65 -1.97 -3.34 -2.81
CA ILE A 65 -2.95 -4.41 -3.02
C ILE A 65 -2.33 -5.53 -3.85
N LEU A 66 -1.66 -5.19 -4.95
CA LEU A 66 -0.98 -6.15 -5.80
C LEU A 66 0.06 -6.98 -5.03
N ALA A 67 0.92 -6.30 -4.25
CA ALA A 67 1.94 -6.96 -3.45
C ALA A 67 1.34 -7.86 -2.36
N ALA A 68 0.25 -7.43 -1.72
CA ALA A 68 -0.43 -8.21 -0.69
C ALA A 68 -1.08 -9.48 -1.26
N LEU A 69 -1.76 -9.39 -2.39
CA LEU A 69 -2.35 -10.54 -3.08
C LEU A 69 -1.26 -11.52 -3.54
N ALA A 70 -0.19 -11.02 -4.17
CA ALA A 70 0.94 -11.86 -4.59
C ALA A 70 1.60 -12.56 -3.40
N ALA A 71 1.83 -11.85 -2.30
CA ALA A 71 2.41 -12.41 -1.07
C ALA A 71 1.50 -13.46 -0.40
N SER A 72 0.19 -13.39 -0.65
CA SER A 72 -0.79 -14.39 -0.21
C SER A 72 -0.85 -15.62 -1.13
N GLY A 73 -0.05 -15.65 -2.20
CA GLY A 73 0.03 -16.76 -3.14
C GLY A 73 -1.02 -16.70 -4.26
N ILE A 74 -1.72 -15.59 -4.41
CA ILE A 74 -2.73 -15.41 -5.48
C ILE A 74 -2.05 -15.28 -6.84
N GLY A 75 -2.56 -16.01 -7.83
CA GLY A 75 -2.04 -16.03 -9.19
C GLY A 75 -3.02 -16.59 -10.21
N ALA A 76 -2.50 -16.98 -11.38
CA ALA A 76 -3.32 -17.49 -12.47
C ALA A 76 -4.10 -18.75 -12.06
N GLY A 77 -5.42 -18.71 -12.29
CA GLY A 77 -6.35 -19.79 -11.95
C GLY A 77 -7.05 -19.64 -10.60
N ASP A 78 -6.61 -18.69 -9.78
CA ASP A 78 -7.30 -18.37 -8.53
C ASP A 78 -8.47 -17.42 -8.75
N GLU A 79 -9.46 -17.49 -7.86
CA GLU A 79 -10.60 -16.58 -7.80
C GLU A 79 -10.50 -15.69 -6.57
N VAL A 80 -10.77 -14.39 -6.75
CA VAL A 80 -10.75 -13.41 -5.66
C VAL A 80 -12.09 -12.71 -5.57
N ILE A 81 -12.78 -12.86 -4.45
CA ILE A 81 -14.07 -12.21 -4.20
C ILE A 81 -13.85 -10.71 -3.99
N CYS A 82 -14.55 -9.91 -4.79
CA CYS A 82 -14.45 -8.46 -4.80
C CYS A 82 -15.84 -7.81 -4.69
N PRO A 83 -15.95 -6.63 -4.06
CA PRO A 83 -17.19 -5.86 -4.13
C PRO A 83 -17.34 -5.24 -5.52
N PRO A 84 -18.56 -5.15 -6.07
CA PRO A 84 -18.81 -4.47 -7.35
C PRO A 84 -18.71 -2.94 -7.23
N PHE A 85 -18.87 -2.40 -6.05
CA PHE A 85 -18.69 -0.97 -5.76
C PHE A 85 -17.35 -0.74 -5.07
N THR A 86 -16.33 -0.40 -5.84
CA THR A 86 -14.97 -0.18 -5.36
C THR A 86 -14.18 0.70 -6.32
N TYR A 87 -13.02 1.19 -5.87
CA TYR A 87 -12.06 1.81 -6.77
C TYR A 87 -11.42 0.77 -7.68
N ILE A 88 -11.24 1.11 -8.94
CA ILE A 88 -10.79 0.18 -10.00
C ILE A 88 -9.51 -0.59 -9.64
N ALA A 89 -8.59 0.01 -8.88
CA ALA A 89 -7.34 -0.64 -8.48
C ALA A 89 -7.52 -1.96 -7.72
N THR A 90 -8.67 -2.15 -7.05
CA THR A 90 -9.00 -3.42 -6.38
C THR A 90 -9.12 -4.54 -7.41
N ILE A 91 -9.80 -4.28 -8.51
CA ILE A 91 -10.03 -5.26 -9.58
C ILE A 91 -8.77 -5.42 -10.44
N GLU A 92 -8.11 -4.31 -10.76
CA GLU A 92 -6.86 -4.32 -11.54
C GLU A 92 -5.79 -5.17 -10.88
N ALA A 93 -5.63 -5.09 -9.57
CA ALA A 93 -4.62 -5.87 -8.85
C ALA A 93 -4.85 -7.39 -8.98
N VAL A 94 -6.11 -7.84 -8.97
CA VAL A 94 -6.47 -9.24 -9.19
C VAL A 94 -6.13 -9.66 -10.62
N LEU A 95 -6.55 -8.86 -11.61
CA LEU A 95 -6.30 -9.14 -13.04
C LEU A 95 -4.81 -9.14 -13.38
N MET A 96 -4.03 -8.23 -12.80
CA MET A 96 -2.58 -8.16 -13.01
C MET A 96 -1.83 -9.40 -12.54
N LEU A 97 -2.38 -10.13 -11.57
CA LEU A 97 -1.85 -11.43 -11.13
C LEU A 97 -2.35 -12.60 -11.98
N GLY A 98 -3.20 -12.35 -12.96
CA GLY A 98 -3.82 -13.39 -13.77
C GLY A 98 -4.94 -14.15 -13.05
N ALA A 99 -5.38 -13.68 -11.90
CA ALA A 99 -6.50 -14.24 -11.16
C ALA A 99 -7.83 -13.69 -11.67
N LEU A 100 -8.93 -14.34 -11.32
CA LEU A 100 -10.29 -13.98 -11.74
C LEU A 100 -11.02 -13.22 -10.62
N PRO A 101 -11.44 -11.96 -10.82
CA PRO A 101 -12.30 -11.27 -9.87
C PRO A 101 -13.71 -11.85 -9.93
N VAL A 102 -14.23 -12.28 -8.79
CA VAL A 102 -15.59 -12.77 -8.61
C VAL A 102 -16.37 -11.75 -7.79
N PHE A 103 -17.42 -11.18 -8.36
CA PHE A 103 -18.21 -10.16 -7.67
C PHE A 103 -19.24 -10.78 -6.73
N ALA A 104 -19.27 -10.27 -5.50
CA ALA A 104 -20.28 -10.62 -4.51
C ALA A 104 -21.02 -9.37 -4.05
N GLU A 105 -22.28 -9.56 -3.61
CA GLU A 105 -23.16 -8.46 -3.23
C GLU A 105 -22.62 -7.63 -2.06
N ILE A 106 -22.91 -6.35 -2.11
CA ILE A 106 -22.66 -5.39 -1.02
C ILE A 106 -23.95 -5.16 -0.23
N ASP A 107 -23.82 -4.68 1.00
CA ASP A 107 -24.95 -4.25 1.82
C ASP A 107 -25.07 -2.71 1.85
N GLU A 108 -25.94 -2.20 2.70
CA GLU A 108 -26.18 -0.77 2.88
C GLU A 108 -24.97 0.03 3.37
N THR A 109 -23.95 -0.64 3.86
CA THR A 109 -22.67 0.00 4.24
C THR A 109 -21.72 0.16 3.06
N LEU A 110 -22.09 -0.31 1.89
CA LEU A 110 -21.29 -0.40 0.68
C LEU A 110 -20.06 -1.34 0.80
N CYS A 111 -20.07 -2.20 1.80
CA CYS A 111 -19.07 -3.25 2.00
C CYS A 111 -19.60 -4.61 1.51
N LEU A 112 -18.70 -5.57 1.29
CA LEU A 112 -19.10 -6.95 1.01
C LEU A 112 -20.00 -7.48 2.12
N SER A 113 -21.14 -8.04 1.76
CA SER A 113 -22.05 -8.65 2.71
C SER A 113 -21.71 -10.12 2.96
N ALA A 114 -21.82 -10.57 4.20
CA ALA A 114 -21.60 -11.97 4.54
C ALA A 114 -22.60 -12.92 3.86
N THR A 115 -23.80 -12.44 3.52
CA THR A 115 -24.82 -13.17 2.76
C THR A 115 -24.53 -13.20 1.27
N GLY A 116 -23.93 -12.15 0.73
CA GLY A 116 -23.56 -12.06 -0.68
C GLY A 116 -22.35 -12.93 -1.07
N ILE A 117 -21.56 -13.35 -0.10
CA ILE A 117 -20.39 -14.23 -0.31
C ILE A 117 -20.79 -15.72 -0.33
N LYS A 118 -21.97 -16.07 0.15
CA LYS A 118 -22.48 -17.47 0.16
C LYS A 118 -23.04 -17.89 -1.17
#